data_43cf220fcac1259703559525c9a12e97
#
_entry.id   43cf220fcac1259703559525c9a12e97
#
_cell.length_a   1.000
_cell.length_b   1.000
_cell.length_c   1.000
_cell.angle_alpha   90.00
_cell.angle_beta   90.00
_cell.angle_gamma   90.00
#
_symmetry.space_group_name_H-M   'P 1'
#
loop_
_entity.id
_entity.type
_entity.pdbx_description
1 polymer ?
#
loop_
_entity_poly.entity_id
_entity_poly.type
_entity_poly.pdbx_seq_one_letter_code
_entity_poly.pdbx_strand_id
1 'polypeptide(L)'
;MTDRSSRLSRALKAYDLRGRVGDDLDDDLLFALGWGTVRTMRARHGTAGVVIGADMRPDSLGFARALARGVAAAGGAPTLLGLCSTDQLYFASGRSGLPGLMVTASHNPSGWNGIKVCGPHAAGISRAGGLDAIADSALDAPPDPAAGDPAAAAEPRPDPDAARELAVGYAETIRAQTGITGLRRPLTVIADCGNGMAGKLLPEVFGTAALAAPAPLDVRGMYTELDGTFPNHPANPLDPANLVDVQAAVVDSGADLGLAFDGDADRCFVIDETGRATSASAIGALVARREIARARAAGEDTPVVLHNLITSRAVPETIRAAGGRPVRTPVGHSGIKQLMAEHRAVFACEHSAHFYFRDFSGADSGMLAACHVIAALAETGGTLSALLADLDPYAGSGEINSTVADPAAALARFRDAARAGTFGAGTVDELDGVTLTGADFWANVRPSNTEPLVRFNCETPDAARTAALTADVLALVRADDRP
;
A
#
# COMPACT_ATOMS: atom_id res chain seq x y z
N MET A 1 16.81 -21.16 -22.86
CA MET A 1 16.25 -20.65 -21.58
C MET A 1 14.98 -21.44 -21.33
N THR A 2 14.79 -21.98 -20.16
CA THR A 2 13.54 -22.65 -19.78
C THR A 2 12.40 -21.66 -19.83
N ASP A 3 11.17 -22.08 -20.09
CA ASP A 3 9.98 -21.23 -20.08
C ASP A 3 9.86 -20.44 -18.76
N ARG A 4 10.21 -21.09 -17.62
CA ARG A 4 10.25 -20.50 -16.27
C ARG A 4 11.15 -19.25 -16.17
N SER A 5 12.37 -19.28 -16.74
CA SER A 5 13.28 -18.12 -16.73
C SER A 5 12.70 -16.92 -17.51
N SER A 6 12.05 -17.19 -18.65
CA SER A 6 11.41 -16.15 -19.45
C SER A 6 10.22 -15.52 -18.72
N ARG A 7 9.34 -16.34 -18.11
CA ARG A 7 8.21 -15.86 -17.30
C ARG A 7 8.67 -15.04 -16.11
N LEU A 8 9.66 -15.54 -15.38
CA LEU A 8 10.22 -14.86 -14.21
C LEU A 8 10.77 -13.47 -14.57
N SER A 9 11.49 -13.34 -15.69
CA SER A 9 12.05 -12.05 -16.12
C SER A 9 10.96 -11.01 -16.44
N ARG A 10 9.79 -11.44 -16.93
CA ARG A 10 8.66 -10.54 -17.20
C ARG A 10 7.88 -10.21 -15.93
N ALA A 11 7.69 -11.19 -15.04
CA ALA A 11 6.90 -11.04 -13.82
C ALA A 11 7.64 -10.26 -12.71
N LEU A 12 8.96 -10.36 -12.61
CA LEU A 12 9.77 -9.76 -11.54
C LEU A 12 9.82 -8.22 -11.70
N LYS A 13 9.25 -7.50 -10.72
CA LYS A 13 9.25 -6.05 -10.64
C LYS A 13 10.24 -5.56 -9.57
N ALA A 14 10.20 -4.26 -9.26
CA ALA A 14 11.10 -3.65 -8.29
C ALA A 14 10.93 -4.21 -6.86
N TYR A 15 9.72 -4.61 -6.48
CA TYR A 15 9.36 -4.95 -5.09
C TYR A 15 8.52 -6.22 -4.95
N ASP A 16 7.96 -6.73 -6.02
CA ASP A 16 7.05 -7.87 -6.06
C ASP A 16 7.17 -8.60 -7.39
N LEU A 17 6.34 -9.63 -7.57
CA LEU A 17 6.14 -10.26 -8.86
C LEU A 17 4.72 -9.93 -9.31
N ARG A 18 4.56 -9.50 -10.57
CA ARG A 18 3.25 -9.25 -11.21
C ARG A 18 3.26 -9.65 -12.66
N GLY A 19 2.17 -10.28 -13.10
CA GLY A 19 2.03 -10.70 -14.49
C GLY A 19 0.62 -11.13 -14.83
N ARG A 20 0.41 -11.40 -16.11
CA ARG A 20 -0.84 -12.00 -16.60
C ARG A 20 -0.87 -13.48 -16.29
N VAL A 21 -2.01 -13.94 -15.80
CA VAL A 21 -2.25 -15.35 -15.53
C VAL A 21 -2.23 -16.15 -16.85
N GLY A 22 -1.50 -17.27 -16.86
CA GLY A 22 -1.29 -18.10 -18.04
C GLY A 22 -0.08 -17.67 -18.90
N ASP A 23 0.12 -16.37 -19.10
CA ASP A 23 1.24 -15.85 -19.89
C ASP A 23 2.53 -15.73 -19.08
N ASP A 24 2.46 -15.03 -17.96
CA ASP A 24 3.60 -14.70 -17.10
C ASP A 24 3.64 -15.51 -15.81
N LEU A 25 2.46 -15.88 -15.30
CA LEU A 25 2.30 -16.65 -14.06
C LEU A 25 1.52 -17.94 -14.32
N ASP A 26 2.04 -19.03 -13.78
CA ASP A 26 1.41 -20.35 -13.76
C ASP A 26 1.80 -21.12 -12.50
N ASP A 27 1.17 -22.27 -12.25
CA ASP A 27 1.40 -23.09 -11.06
C ASP A 27 2.85 -23.56 -10.94
N ASP A 28 3.54 -23.85 -12.05
CA ASP A 28 4.94 -24.29 -12.03
C ASP A 28 5.88 -23.17 -11.57
N LEU A 29 5.65 -21.94 -12.02
CA LEU A 29 6.42 -20.79 -11.56
C LEU A 29 6.15 -20.51 -10.08
N LEU A 30 4.89 -20.59 -9.64
CA LEU A 30 4.53 -20.35 -8.25
C LEU A 30 5.12 -21.43 -7.32
N PHE A 31 5.08 -22.69 -7.72
CA PHE A 31 5.77 -23.78 -7.02
C PHE A 31 7.27 -23.48 -6.89
N ALA A 32 7.91 -23.08 -7.98
CA ALA A 32 9.34 -22.75 -7.98
C ALA A 32 9.66 -21.57 -7.05
N LEU A 33 8.80 -20.55 -7.02
CA LEU A 33 8.96 -19.40 -6.10
C LEU A 33 8.79 -19.79 -4.63
N GLY A 34 7.86 -20.67 -4.31
CA GLY A 34 7.74 -21.25 -2.96
C GLY A 34 9.00 -21.99 -2.53
N TRP A 35 9.54 -22.81 -3.41
CA TRP A 35 10.79 -23.54 -3.21
C TRP A 35 11.99 -22.59 -3.03
N GLY A 36 12.14 -21.60 -3.91
CA GLY A 36 13.20 -20.59 -3.86
C GLY A 36 13.13 -19.72 -2.59
N THR A 37 11.91 -19.41 -2.13
CA THR A 37 11.70 -18.65 -0.88
C THR A 37 12.30 -19.38 0.31
N VAL A 38 12.02 -20.68 0.49
CA VAL A 38 12.57 -21.44 1.62
C VAL A 38 14.08 -21.50 1.58
N ARG A 39 14.68 -21.75 0.41
CA ARG A 39 16.14 -21.79 0.25
C ARG A 39 16.78 -20.46 0.64
N THR A 40 16.23 -19.37 0.16
CA THR A 40 16.71 -18.02 0.44
C THR A 40 16.53 -17.65 1.89
N MET A 41 15.34 -17.89 2.48
CA MET A 41 15.05 -17.55 3.86
C MET A 41 15.86 -18.40 4.86
N ARG A 42 16.08 -19.68 4.55
CA ARG A 42 16.94 -20.54 5.36
C ARG A 42 18.39 -20.05 5.34
N ALA A 43 18.92 -19.67 4.18
CA ALA A 43 20.28 -19.17 4.05
C ALA A 43 20.49 -17.81 4.74
N ARG A 44 19.51 -16.90 4.65
CA ARG A 44 19.64 -15.53 5.16
C ARG A 44 19.19 -15.38 6.61
N HIS A 45 18.17 -16.12 7.04
CA HIS A 45 17.49 -15.92 8.33
C HIS A 45 17.36 -17.17 9.17
N GLY A 46 17.84 -18.33 8.69
CA GLY A 46 17.78 -19.60 9.44
C GLY A 46 16.36 -20.18 9.58
N THR A 47 15.37 -19.64 8.87
CA THR A 47 13.97 -20.09 8.95
C THR A 47 13.54 -20.84 7.70
N ALA A 48 12.66 -21.83 7.89
CA ALA A 48 12.05 -22.62 6.81
C ALA A 48 10.52 -22.62 6.87
N GLY A 49 9.92 -22.00 7.89
CA GLY A 49 8.48 -21.75 7.93
C GLY A 49 8.12 -20.56 7.02
N VAL A 50 6.93 -20.61 6.39
CA VAL A 50 6.42 -19.54 5.52
C VAL A 50 4.92 -19.42 5.72
N VAL A 51 4.40 -18.22 5.99
CA VAL A 51 2.96 -17.94 5.97
C VAL A 51 2.55 -17.53 4.55
N ILE A 52 1.41 -18.06 4.07
CA ILE A 52 0.94 -17.84 2.70
C ILE A 52 -0.52 -17.44 2.74
N GLY A 53 -0.84 -16.29 2.15
CA GLY A 53 -2.18 -15.77 2.01
C GLY A 53 -2.57 -15.57 0.55
N ALA A 54 -3.85 -15.39 0.29
CA ALA A 54 -4.40 -15.16 -1.04
C ALA A 54 -5.52 -14.13 -0.99
N ASP A 55 -5.60 -13.27 -2.00
CA ASP A 55 -6.75 -12.42 -2.23
C ASP A 55 -7.90 -13.18 -2.94
N MET A 56 -8.98 -12.46 -3.28
CA MET A 56 -10.20 -13.01 -3.88
C MET A 56 -10.11 -13.30 -5.39
N ARG A 57 -8.98 -13.09 -6.05
CA ARG A 57 -8.84 -13.33 -7.49
C ARG A 57 -9.03 -14.82 -7.79
N PRO A 58 -9.61 -15.18 -8.96
CA PRO A 58 -9.96 -16.56 -9.27
C PRO A 58 -8.81 -17.56 -9.11
N ASP A 59 -7.58 -17.15 -9.47
CA ASP A 59 -6.41 -18.02 -9.47
C ASP A 59 -5.63 -18.00 -8.14
N SER A 60 -5.92 -17.03 -7.25
CA SER A 60 -5.08 -16.76 -6.08
C SER A 60 -4.99 -17.94 -5.10
N LEU A 61 -6.08 -18.63 -4.82
CA LEU A 61 -6.05 -19.82 -3.95
C LEU A 61 -5.30 -20.99 -4.58
N GLY A 62 -5.40 -21.17 -5.93
CA GLY A 62 -4.62 -22.16 -6.69
C GLY A 62 -3.13 -21.87 -6.57
N PHE A 63 -2.74 -20.64 -6.82
CA PHE A 63 -1.36 -20.16 -6.72
C PHE A 63 -0.80 -20.28 -5.30
N ALA A 64 -1.59 -19.97 -4.28
CA ALA A 64 -1.17 -20.16 -2.89
C ALA A 64 -0.88 -21.62 -2.56
N ARG A 65 -1.64 -22.57 -3.11
CA ARG A 65 -1.37 -24.00 -2.97
C ARG A 65 -0.09 -24.43 -3.72
N ALA A 66 0.13 -23.89 -4.92
CA ALA A 66 1.37 -24.16 -5.67
C ALA A 66 2.60 -23.66 -4.91
N LEU A 67 2.55 -22.43 -4.36
CA LEU A 67 3.59 -21.92 -3.45
C LEU A 67 3.82 -22.84 -2.26
N ALA A 68 2.75 -23.30 -1.61
CA ALA A 68 2.85 -24.18 -0.44
C ALA A 68 3.47 -25.54 -0.77
N ARG A 69 3.15 -26.12 -1.94
CA ARG A 69 3.84 -27.35 -2.44
C ARG A 69 5.33 -27.10 -2.64
N GLY A 70 5.70 -25.97 -3.22
CA GLY A 70 7.10 -25.58 -3.41
C GLY A 70 7.84 -25.40 -2.10
N VAL A 71 7.22 -24.74 -1.11
CA VAL A 71 7.76 -24.60 0.26
C VAL A 71 8.00 -25.99 0.88
N ALA A 72 7.02 -26.88 0.80
CA ALA A 72 7.13 -28.25 1.34
C ALA A 72 8.22 -29.06 0.64
N ALA A 73 8.30 -28.99 -0.69
CA ALA A 73 9.31 -29.66 -1.50
C ALA A 73 10.74 -29.21 -1.18
N ALA A 74 10.92 -27.95 -0.76
CA ALA A 74 12.20 -27.45 -0.24
C ALA A 74 12.48 -27.84 1.22
N GLY A 75 11.64 -28.68 1.83
CA GLY A 75 11.73 -29.06 3.25
C GLY A 75 11.32 -27.95 4.22
N GLY A 76 10.50 -27.01 3.76
CA GLY A 76 9.90 -25.96 4.59
C GLY A 76 8.55 -26.36 5.17
N ALA A 77 8.01 -25.51 6.04
CA ALA A 77 6.70 -25.66 6.67
C ALA A 77 5.75 -24.53 6.22
N PRO A 78 4.86 -24.76 5.25
CA PRO A 78 3.90 -23.77 4.83
C PRO A 78 2.72 -23.69 5.80
N THR A 79 2.31 -22.47 6.16
CA THR A 79 1.04 -22.19 6.83
C THR A 79 0.14 -21.42 5.88
N LEU A 80 -0.91 -22.07 5.37
CA LEU A 80 -1.89 -21.47 4.47
C LEU A 80 -2.98 -20.78 5.29
N LEU A 81 -3.08 -19.45 5.14
CA LEU A 81 -4.09 -18.62 5.82
C LEU A 81 -5.44 -18.62 5.08
N GLY A 82 -5.48 -19.09 3.83
CA GLY A 82 -6.64 -18.95 2.96
C GLY A 82 -6.82 -17.52 2.47
N LEU A 83 -8.08 -17.09 2.32
CA LEU A 83 -8.40 -15.72 1.92
C LEU A 83 -8.07 -14.74 3.04
N CYS A 84 -7.18 -13.81 2.74
CA CYS A 84 -6.82 -12.71 3.65
C CYS A 84 -6.41 -11.46 2.84
N SER A 85 -6.43 -10.31 3.50
CA SER A 85 -5.86 -9.07 2.95
C SER A 85 -4.33 -9.07 3.07
N THR A 86 -3.68 -8.15 2.34
CA THR A 86 -2.23 -8.00 2.41
C THR A 86 -1.76 -7.62 3.83
N ASP A 87 -2.48 -6.73 4.51
CA ASP A 87 -2.14 -6.32 5.87
C ASP A 87 -2.42 -7.43 6.91
N GLN A 88 -3.41 -8.31 6.69
CA GLN A 88 -3.59 -9.53 7.49
C GLN A 88 -2.40 -10.49 7.33
N LEU A 89 -1.85 -10.65 6.11
CA LEU A 89 -0.63 -11.44 5.92
C LEU A 89 0.56 -10.82 6.66
N TYR A 90 0.74 -9.50 6.57
CA TYR A 90 1.81 -8.82 7.30
C TYR A 90 1.65 -8.99 8.82
N PHE A 91 0.42 -8.90 9.31
CA PHE A 91 0.13 -9.17 10.72
C PHE A 91 0.51 -10.59 11.14
N ALA A 92 0.15 -11.60 10.33
CA ALA A 92 0.53 -13.00 10.59
C ALA A 92 2.05 -13.20 10.58
N SER A 93 2.75 -12.62 9.60
CA SER A 93 4.21 -12.63 9.52
C SER A 93 4.85 -11.93 10.72
N GLY A 94 4.33 -10.76 11.11
CA GLY A 94 4.79 -10.00 12.27
C GLY A 94 4.69 -10.78 13.57
N ARG A 95 3.57 -11.45 13.80
CA ARG A 95 3.31 -12.24 15.03
C ARG A 95 4.10 -13.54 15.08
N SER A 96 4.17 -14.25 13.96
CA SER A 96 4.88 -15.55 13.92
C SER A 96 6.39 -15.41 13.78
N GLY A 97 6.89 -14.25 13.33
CA GLY A 97 8.28 -14.06 12.96
C GLY A 97 8.70 -14.82 11.70
N LEU A 98 7.75 -15.30 10.92
CA LEU A 98 8.00 -16.05 9.68
C LEU A 98 7.91 -15.11 8.45
N PRO A 99 8.64 -15.39 7.36
CA PRO A 99 8.44 -14.73 6.09
C PRO A 99 7.04 -14.99 5.54
N GLY A 100 6.53 -14.07 4.73
CA GLY A 100 5.19 -14.14 4.16
C GLY A 100 5.17 -14.04 2.64
N LEU A 101 4.24 -14.79 2.02
CA LEU A 101 3.93 -14.74 0.60
C LEU A 101 2.44 -14.40 0.44
N MET A 102 2.14 -13.23 -0.11
CA MET A 102 0.77 -12.81 -0.42
C MET A 102 0.50 -12.91 -1.91
N VAL A 103 -0.43 -13.78 -2.27
CA VAL A 103 -0.88 -13.89 -3.67
C VAL A 103 -1.92 -12.83 -3.94
N THR A 104 -1.52 -11.81 -4.69
CA THR A 104 -2.36 -10.65 -5.04
C THR A 104 -1.74 -9.86 -6.19
N ALA A 105 -2.55 -9.15 -6.94
CA ALA A 105 -2.11 -8.08 -7.82
C ALA A 105 -2.66 -6.70 -7.40
N SER A 106 -3.13 -6.56 -6.13
CA SER A 106 -3.67 -5.31 -5.57
C SER A 106 -4.74 -4.69 -6.49
N HIS A 107 -4.49 -3.50 -7.02
CA HIS A 107 -5.39 -2.73 -7.88
C HIS A 107 -5.29 -3.07 -9.39
N ASN A 108 -4.46 -4.03 -9.79
CA ASN A 108 -4.39 -4.42 -11.20
C ASN A 108 -5.73 -4.99 -11.69
N PRO A 109 -6.05 -4.85 -13.00
CA PRO A 109 -7.28 -5.40 -13.58
C PRO A 109 -7.43 -6.91 -13.41
N SER A 110 -8.63 -7.43 -13.69
CA SER A 110 -8.88 -8.86 -13.81
C SER A 110 -7.92 -9.52 -14.82
N GLY A 111 -7.58 -10.79 -14.59
CA GLY A 111 -6.60 -11.54 -15.39
C GLY A 111 -5.13 -11.27 -15.02
N TRP A 112 -4.87 -10.35 -14.08
CA TRP A 112 -3.57 -10.15 -13.47
C TRP A 112 -3.51 -10.82 -12.09
N ASN A 113 -2.32 -11.31 -11.73
CA ASN A 113 -2.02 -11.76 -10.38
C ASN A 113 -0.55 -11.45 -10.05
N GLY A 114 -0.10 -11.83 -8.84
CA GLY A 114 1.26 -11.58 -8.40
C GLY A 114 1.55 -12.13 -7.02
N ILE A 115 2.73 -11.83 -6.52
CA ILE A 115 3.16 -12.22 -5.19
C ILE A 115 3.88 -11.05 -4.53
N LYS A 116 3.34 -10.54 -3.43
CA LYS A 116 4.08 -9.70 -2.50
C LYS A 116 4.85 -10.59 -1.53
N VAL A 117 6.11 -10.28 -1.30
CA VAL A 117 7.00 -11.05 -0.42
C VAL A 117 7.44 -10.19 0.74
N CYS A 118 7.36 -10.71 1.96
CA CYS A 118 8.00 -10.10 3.11
C CYS A 118 8.93 -11.09 3.81
N GLY A 119 9.96 -10.56 4.43
CA GLY A 119 10.85 -11.31 5.31
C GLY A 119 10.21 -11.58 6.68
N PRO A 120 10.95 -12.25 7.59
CA PRO A 120 10.53 -12.43 8.96
C PRO A 120 10.09 -11.10 9.61
N HIS A 121 9.04 -11.15 10.44
CA HIS A 121 8.46 -9.97 11.10
C HIS A 121 7.92 -8.92 10.12
N ALA A 122 7.36 -9.34 8.98
CA ALA A 122 6.84 -8.48 7.92
C ALA A 122 7.87 -7.51 7.30
N ALA A 123 9.16 -7.80 7.44
CA ALA A 123 10.23 -6.96 6.90
C ALA A 123 10.10 -6.81 5.37
N GLY A 124 10.26 -5.58 4.88
CA GLY A 124 10.23 -5.31 3.44
C GLY A 124 11.37 -6.01 2.70
N ILE A 125 11.07 -6.62 1.57
CA ILE A 125 12.07 -7.23 0.67
C ILE A 125 12.07 -6.49 -0.66
N SER A 126 13.23 -5.91 -1.00
CA SER A 126 13.52 -5.36 -2.33
C SER A 126 14.24 -6.40 -3.21
N ARG A 127 14.48 -6.08 -4.46
CA ARG A 127 15.30 -6.92 -5.35
C ARG A 127 16.64 -7.28 -4.71
N ALA A 128 17.44 -6.29 -4.37
CA ALA A 128 18.74 -6.48 -3.72
C ALA A 128 18.62 -7.07 -2.30
N GLY A 129 17.49 -6.80 -1.61
CA GLY A 129 17.19 -7.29 -0.26
C GLY A 129 16.88 -8.79 -0.20
N GLY A 130 16.62 -9.44 -1.34
CA GLY A 130 16.34 -10.89 -1.36
C GLY A 130 15.44 -11.38 -2.48
N LEU A 131 14.69 -10.51 -3.15
CA LEU A 131 13.77 -10.95 -4.20
C LEU A 131 14.50 -11.54 -5.39
N ASP A 132 15.65 -10.97 -5.80
CA ASP A 132 16.50 -11.56 -6.85
C ASP A 132 17.04 -12.93 -6.41
N ALA A 133 17.45 -13.11 -5.15
CA ALA A 133 17.93 -14.40 -4.65
C ALA A 133 16.82 -15.47 -4.59
N ILE A 134 15.56 -15.07 -4.31
CA ILE A 134 14.40 -15.98 -4.39
C ILE A 134 14.19 -16.38 -5.85
N ALA A 135 14.22 -15.42 -6.77
CA ALA A 135 14.04 -15.63 -8.19
C ALA A 135 15.12 -16.56 -8.77
N ASP A 136 16.39 -16.30 -8.47
CA ASP A 136 17.52 -17.14 -8.90
C ASP A 136 17.38 -18.57 -8.34
N SER A 137 17.06 -18.70 -7.06
CA SER A 137 16.84 -20.02 -6.44
C SER A 137 15.66 -20.77 -7.05
N ALA A 138 14.61 -20.08 -7.50
CA ALA A 138 13.45 -20.68 -8.15
C ALA A 138 13.81 -21.37 -9.49
N LEU A 139 14.85 -20.93 -10.17
CA LEU A 139 15.31 -21.57 -11.41
C LEU A 139 15.87 -22.98 -11.20
N ASP A 140 16.36 -23.28 -10.00
CA ASP A 140 16.88 -24.59 -9.61
C ASP A 140 15.80 -25.52 -9.05
N ALA A 141 14.56 -25.08 -8.94
CA ALA A 141 13.48 -25.88 -8.38
C ALA A 141 13.17 -27.09 -9.28
N PRO A 142 12.88 -28.26 -8.69
CA PRO A 142 12.38 -29.40 -9.48
C PRO A 142 11.01 -29.02 -10.11
N PRO A 143 10.56 -29.82 -11.12
CA PRO A 143 9.20 -29.67 -11.62
C PRO A 143 8.16 -29.87 -10.52
N ASP A 144 7.05 -29.12 -10.58
CA ASP A 144 5.91 -29.33 -9.66
C ASP A 144 5.33 -30.74 -9.90
N PRO A 145 5.29 -31.62 -8.90
CA PRO A 145 4.73 -32.97 -9.07
C PRO A 145 3.23 -32.97 -9.39
N ALA A 146 2.52 -31.87 -9.12
CA ALA A 146 1.11 -31.69 -9.44
C ALA A 146 0.88 -30.94 -10.78
N ALA A 147 1.95 -30.63 -11.53
CA ALA A 147 1.82 -29.96 -12.81
C ALA A 147 1.00 -30.82 -13.79
N GLY A 148 -0.20 -30.34 -14.16
CA GLY A 148 -1.12 -30.99 -15.05
C GLY A 148 -2.08 -32.03 -14.43
N ASP A 149 -1.97 -32.34 -13.14
CA ASP A 149 -2.94 -33.14 -12.38
C ASP A 149 -3.13 -32.64 -10.96
N PRO A 150 -4.13 -31.76 -10.72
CA PRO A 150 -4.44 -31.26 -9.39
C PRO A 150 -4.81 -32.34 -8.36
N ALA A 151 -5.19 -33.54 -8.82
CA ALA A 151 -5.54 -34.66 -7.94
C ALA A 151 -4.31 -35.51 -7.53
N ALA A 152 -3.17 -35.35 -8.20
CA ALA A 152 -1.98 -36.17 -7.99
C ALA A 152 -1.19 -35.81 -6.71
N ALA A 153 -1.37 -34.65 -6.12
CA ALA A 153 -0.73 -34.24 -4.88
C ALA A 153 -1.76 -34.07 -3.77
N ALA A 154 -1.42 -34.49 -2.53
CA ALA A 154 -2.19 -34.08 -1.37
C ALA A 154 -2.19 -32.55 -1.31
N GLU A 155 -3.30 -31.92 -1.68
CA GLU A 155 -3.39 -30.44 -1.73
C GLU A 155 -3.21 -29.85 -0.33
N PRO A 156 -2.25 -28.93 -0.16
CA PRO A 156 -2.19 -28.12 1.05
C PRO A 156 -3.50 -27.38 1.21
N ARG A 157 -4.14 -27.51 2.38
CA ARG A 157 -5.41 -26.82 2.69
C ARG A 157 -5.15 -25.67 3.66
N PRO A 158 -5.94 -24.60 3.56
CA PRO A 158 -5.94 -23.58 4.59
C PRO A 158 -6.18 -24.21 5.98
N ASP A 159 -5.42 -23.74 6.96
CA ASP A 159 -5.61 -24.11 8.35
C ASP A 159 -6.75 -23.26 8.94
N PRO A 160 -7.93 -23.84 9.27
CA PRO A 160 -9.07 -23.07 9.75
C PRO A 160 -8.80 -22.41 11.12
N ASP A 161 -7.97 -23.04 11.97
CA ASP A 161 -7.63 -22.46 13.26
C ASP A 161 -6.68 -21.28 13.10
N ALA A 162 -5.68 -21.38 12.23
CA ALA A 162 -4.79 -20.27 11.90
C ALA A 162 -5.56 -19.10 11.27
N ALA A 163 -6.51 -19.38 10.36
CA ALA A 163 -7.35 -18.35 9.75
C ALA A 163 -8.24 -17.64 10.80
N ARG A 164 -8.80 -18.38 11.75
CA ARG A 164 -9.62 -17.81 12.82
C ARG A 164 -8.77 -17.01 13.81
N GLU A 165 -7.62 -17.51 14.21
CA GLU A 165 -6.69 -16.79 15.10
C GLU A 165 -6.19 -15.51 14.45
N LEU A 166 -5.94 -15.52 13.12
CA LEU A 166 -5.60 -14.36 12.35
C LEU A 166 -6.71 -13.31 12.42
N ALA A 167 -7.95 -13.67 12.09
CA ALA A 167 -9.07 -12.74 12.06
C ALA A 167 -9.32 -12.10 13.43
N VAL A 168 -9.31 -12.90 14.51
CA VAL A 168 -9.50 -12.42 15.89
C VAL A 168 -8.36 -11.49 16.30
N GLY A 169 -7.12 -11.96 16.20
CA GLY A 169 -5.96 -11.17 16.63
C GLY A 169 -5.77 -9.88 15.84
N TYR A 170 -6.07 -9.91 14.53
CA TYR A 170 -6.04 -8.73 13.68
C TYR A 170 -7.10 -7.72 14.13
N ALA A 171 -8.37 -8.13 14.25
CA ALA A 171 -9.46 -7.24 14.65
C ALA A 171 -9.25 -6.65 16.05
N GLU A 172 -8.77 -7.45 17.02
CA GLU A 172 -8.41 -6.97 18.35
C GLU A 172 -7.32 -5.89 18.27
N THR A 173 -6.28 -6.14 17.49
CA THR A 173 -5.14 -5.21 17.34
C THR A 173 -5.58 -3.90 16.71
N ILE A 174 -6.35 -3.94 15.61
CA ILE A 174 -6.89 -2.74 14.96
C ILE A 174 -7.73 -1.92 15.95
N ARG A 175 -8.68 -2.58 16.64
CA ARG A 175 -9.54 -1.89 17.63
C ARG A 175 -8.77 -1.30 18.81
N ALA A 176 -7.79 -2.02 19.32
CA ALA A 176 -6.98 -1.58 20.47
C ALA A 176 -6.08 -0.39 20.12
N GLN A 177 -5.41 -0.43 18.94
CA GLN A 177 -4.50 0.64 18.54
C GLN A 177 -5.23 1.95 18.22
N THR A 178 -6.45 1.88 17.71
CA THR A 178 -7.21 3.06 17.26
C THR A 178 -8.21 3.59 18.26
N GLY A 179 -8.65 2.74 19.20
CA GLY A 179 -9.65 3.10 20.21
C GLY A 179 -11.08 3.19 19.68
N ILE A 180 -11.39 2.60 18.51
CA ILE A 180 -12.71 2.67 17.88
C ILE A 180 -13.85 2.00 18.68
N THR A 181 -13.54 1.27 19.73
CA THR A 181 -14.55 0.71 20.65
C THR A 181 -15.04 1.72 21.70
N GLY A 182 -14.29 2.79 21.91
CA GLY A 182 -14.59 3.84 22.91
C GLY A 182 -14.97 5.18 22.29
N LEU A 183 -15.63 5.19 21.14
CA LEU A 183 -16.01 6.43 20.45
C LEU A 183 -16.95 7.29 21.29
N ARG A 184 -16.74 8.60 21.26
CA ARG A 184 -17.58 9.59 21.98
C ARG A 184 -18.95 9.77 21.35
N ARG A 185 -19.10 9.48 20.06
CA ARG A 185 -20.36 9.49 19.33
C ARG A 185 -20.36 8.36 18.29
N PRO A 186 -21.53 7.79 17.96
CA PRO A 186 -21.64 6.91 16.80
C PRO A 186 -21.39 7.70 15.51
N LEU A 187 -20.84 7.03 14.50
CA LEU A 187 -20.64 7.54 13.15
C LEU A 187 -21.30 6.63 12.15
N THR A 188 -21.83 7.20 11.08
CA THR A 188 -22.24 6.48 9.88
C THR A 188 -21.14 6.51 8.85
N VAL A 189 -20.70 5.35 8.39
CA VAL A 189 -19.58 5.18 7.46
C VAL A 189 -20.05 4.40 6.24
N ILE A 190 -19.86 4.95 5.04
CA ILE A 190 -20.01 4.20 3.79
C ILE A 190 -18.65 3.60 3.45
N ALA A 191 -18.59 2.30 3.16
CA ALA A 191 -17.33 1.63 2.85
C ALA A 191 -17.43 0.91 1.49
N ASP A 192 -16.74 1.43 0.50
CA ASP A 192 -16.60 0.79 -0.81
C ASP A 192 -15.45 -0.21 -0.76
N CYS A 193 -15.80 -1.48 -0.94
CA CYS A 193 -14.86 -2.60 -0.93
C CYS A 193 -14.34 -2.95 -2.33
N GLY A 194 -14.90 -2.37 -3.40
CA GLY A 194 -14.51 -2.63 -4.79
C GLY A 194 -14.49 -4.12 -5.15
N ASN A 195 -15.37 -4.95 -4.57
CA ASN A 195 -15.36 -6.41 -4.64
C ASN A 195 -14.03 -7.06 -4.13
N GLY A 196 -13.23 -6.29 -3.40
CA GLY A 196 -11.92 -6.67 -2.85
C GLY A 196 -11.99 -7.21 -1.42
N MET A 197 -10.80 -7.39 -0.84
CA MET A 197 -10.63 -8.02 0.49
C MET A 197 -11.24 -7.21 1.64
N ALA A 198 -11.51 -5.91 1.45
CA ALA A 198 -12.22 -5.11 2.45
C ALA A 198 -13.62 -5.68 2.77
N GLY A 199 -14.29 -6.33 1.82
CA GLY A 199 -15.58 -7.00 2.05
C GLY A 199 -15.52 -8.08 3.15
N LYS A 200 -14.37 -8.76 3.31
CA LYS A 200 -14.09 -9.69 4.39
C LYS A 200 -13.71 -8.95 5.69
N LEU A 201 -12.92 -7.86 5.58
CA LEU A 201 -12.42 -7.15 6.76
C LEU A 201 -13.51 -6.38 7.50
N LEU A 202 -14.49 -5.78 6.80
CA LEU A 202 -15.54 -4.99 7.44
C LEU A 202 -16.28 -5.76 8.53
N PRO A 203 -16.84 -6.98 8.27
CA PRO A 203 -17.51 -7.74 9.31
C PRO A 203 -16.58 -8.29 10.40
N GLU A 204 -15.29 -8.46 10.13
CA GLU A 204 -14.29 -8.88 11.11
C GLU A 204 -13.92 -7.73 12.07
N VAL A 205 -13.66 -6.55 11.52
CA VAL A 205 -13.18 -5.40 12.32
C VAL A 205 -14.34 -4.62 12.95
N PHE A 206 -15.42 -4.39 12.24
CA PHE A 206 -16.53 -3.56 12.73
C PHE A 206 -17.71 -4.38 13.23
N GLY A 207 -17.93 -5.57 12.69
CA GLY A 207 -19.03 -6.47 13.05
C GLY A 207 -18.67 -7.48 14.13
N THR A 208 -19.32 -8.64 14.02
CA THR A 208 -19.16 -9.78 14.95
C THR A 208 -18.58 -11.03 14.30
N ALA A 209 -18.04 -10.94 13.09
CA ALA A 209 -17.48 -12.10 12.40
C ALA A 209 -16.20 -12.65 13.08
N ALA A 210 -15.40 -11.77 13.69
CA ALA A 210 -14.21 -12.16 14.44
C ALA A 210 -14.38 -12.00 15.97
N LEU A 211 -15.12 -10.97 16.42
CA LEU A 211 -15.21 -10.59 17.84
C LEU A 211 -16.66 -10.62 18.33
N ALA A 212 -16.86 -10.88 19.61
CA ALA A 212 -18.19 -11.06 20.21
C ALA A 212 -19.08 -9.80 20.19
N ALA A 213 -18.50 -8.61 20.15
CA ALA A 213 -19.23 -7.35 20.11
C ALA A 213 -18.85 -6.50 18.88
N PRO A 214 -19.82 -5.86 18.21
CA PRO A 214 -19.53 -4.94 17.13
C PRO A 214 -18.85 -3.65 17.66
N ALA A 215 -18.17 -2.94 16.78
CA ALA A 215 -17.75 -1.57 17.05
C ALA A 215 -19.01 -0.65 17.09
N PRO A 216 -19.00 0.46 17.86
CA PRO A 216 -20.16 1.36 17.99
C PRO A 216 -20.30 2.30 16.78
N LEU A 217 -20.46 1.72 15.59
CA LEU A 217 -20.49 2.37 14.27
C LEU A 217 -21.63 1.80 13.42
N ASP A 218 -22.22 2.64 12.57
CA ASP A 218 -23.08 2.21 11.47
C ASP A 218 -22.24 2.13 10.19
N VAL A 219 -21.68 0.97 9.89
CA VAL A 219 -20.87 0.75 8.68
C VAL A 219 -21.72 0.09 7.60
N ARG A 220 -21.88 0.80 6.48
CA ARG A 220 -22.63 0.34 5.31
C ARG A 220 -21.67 0.03 4.18
N GLY A 221 -21.47 -1.27 3.91
CA GLY A 221 -20.59 -1.74 2.85
C GLY A 221 -21.25 -1.66 1.47
N MET A 222 -20.48 -1.23 0.49
CA MET A 222 -20.77 -1.31 -0.95
C MET A 222 -19.83 -2.33 -1.58
N TYR A 223 -20.33 -3.11 -2.56
CA TYR A 223 -19.51 -4.07 -3.33
C TYR A 223 -18.70 -5.01 -2.43
N THR A 224 -19.37 -5.52 -1.39
CA THR A 224 -18.76 -6.36 -0.34
C THR A 224 -18.50 -7.80 -0.75
N GLU A 225 -19.13 -8.26 -1.84
CA GLU A 225 -18.91 -9.60 -2.38
C GLU A 225 -17.49 -9.72 -2.94
N LEU A 226 -16.79 -10.78 -2.55
CA LEU A 226 -15.42 -11.03 -2.99
C LEU A 226 -15.43 -11.55 -4.44
N ASP A 227 -15.07 -10.71 -5.40
CA ASP A 227 -15.04 -11.04 -6.82
C ASP A 227 -13.88 -10.38 -7.55
N GLY A 228 -12.82 -11.16 -7.83
CA GLY A 228 -11.63 -10.70 -8.55
C GLY A 228 -11.84 -10.36 -10.02
N THR A 229 -13.09 -10.45 -10.54
CA THR A 229 -13.45 -9.93 -11.86
C THR A 229 -13.81 -8.44 -11.82
N PHE A 230 -14.07 -7.89 -10.62
CA PHE A 230 -14.40 -6.48 -10.37
C PHE A 230 -15.61 -5.99 -11.19
N PRO A 231 -16.83 -6.58 -11.01
CA PRO A 231 -17.96 -6.35 -11.88
C PRO A 231 -18.55 -4.93 -11.78
N ASN A 232 -18.28 -4.18 -10.71
CA ASN A 232 -18.84 -2.84 -10.50
C ASN A 232 -17.91 -1.75 -11.02
N HIS A 233 -16.68 -1.70 -10.53
CA HIS A 233 -15.62 -0.81 -11.01
C HIS A 233 -14.25 -1.43 -10.67
N PRO A 234 -13.15 -1.02 -11.33
CA PRO A 234 -11.80 -1.43 -10.94
C PRO A 234 -11.50 -1.08 -9.48
N ALA A 235 -10.89 -1.99 -8.74
CA ALA A 235 -10.52 -1.78 -7.34
C ALA A 235 -9.26 -0.90 -7.22
N ASN A 236 -9.30 0.27 -7.84
CA ASN A 236 -8.23 1.26 -7.86
C ASN A 236 -8.73 2.65 -7.44
N PRO A 237 -8.76 2.97 -6.14
CA PRO A 237 -9.23 4.26 -5.66
C PRO A 237 -8.34 5.47 -6.02
N LEU A 238 -7.17 5.26 -6.64
CA LEU A 238 -6.37 6.34 -7.21
C LEU A 238 -7.01 6.99 -8.43
N ASP A 239 -7.84 6.24 -9.14
CA ASP A 239 -8.61 6.77 -10.27
C ASP A 239 -9.91 7.41 -9.75
N PRO A 240 -10.12 8.72 -9.91
CA PRO A 240 -11.34 9.40 -9.44
C PRO A 240 -12.63 8.81 -10.01
N ALA A 241 -12.59 8.17 -11.19
CA ALA A 241 -13.76 7.54 -11.78
C ALA A 241 -14.31 6.38 -10.92
N ASN A 242 -13.44 5.73 -10.15
CA ASN A 242 -13.81 4.62 -9.27
C ASN A 242 -14.33 5.09 -7.89
N LEU A 243 -14.36 6.40 -7.63
CA LEU A 243 -14.88 6.96 -6.37
C LEU A 243 -16.29 7.53 -6.50
N VAL A 244 -16.84 7.63 -7.72
CA VAL A 244 -18.11 8.32 -8.00
C VAL A 244 -19.25 7.73 -7.18
N ASP A 245 -19.34 6.41 -7.09
CA ASP A 245 -20.43 5.72 -6.39
C ASP A 245 -20.38 5.95 -4.88
N VAL A 246 -19.20 5.82 -4.27
CA VAL A 246 -19.05 6.06 -2.81
C VAL A 246 -19.24 7.53 -2.46
N GLN A 247 -18.82 8.46 -3.32
CA GLN A 247 -19.03 9.90 -3.14
C GLN A 247 -20.55 10.22 -3.14
N ALA A 248 -21.29 9.68 -4.11
CA ALA A 248 -22.73 9.82 -4.18
C ALA A 248 -23.43 9.19 -2.96
N ALA A 249 -23.03 7.97 -2.57
CA ALA A 249 -23.63 7.26 -1.43
C ALA A 249 -23.41 8.00 -0.09
N VAL A 250 -22.25 8.64 0.10
CA VAL A 250 -21.98 9.48 1.29
C VAL A 250 -22.97 10.65 1.36
N VAL A 251 -23.11 11.40 0.25
CA VAL A 251 -23.99 12.57 0.20
C VAL A 251 -25.47 12.16 0.36
N ASP A 252 -25.90 11.15 -0.39
CA ASP A 252 -27.31 10.71 -0.41
C ASP A 252 -27.78 10.13 0.94
N SER A 253 -26.85 9.48 1.66
CA SER A 253 -27.16 8.90 2.98
C SER A 253 -26.95 9.85 4.16
N GLY A 254 -26.30 10.99 3.94
CA GLY A 254 -25.86 11.90 5.01
C GLY A 254 -24.85 11.25 5.95
N ALA A 255 -23.99 10.36 5.44
CA ALA A 255 -22.96 9.70 6.22
C ALA A 255 -21.88 10.69 6.69
N ASP A 256 -21.22 10.38 7.80
CA ASP A 256 -20.13 11.21 8.35
C ASP A 256 -18.86 11.14 7.49
N LEU A 257 -18.63 10.02 6.80
CA LEU A 257 -17.50 9.82 5.88
C LEU A 257 -17.71 8.60 4.98
N GLY A 258 -16.93 8.56 3.91
CA GLY A 258 -16.75 7.41 3.04
C GLY A 258 -15.33 6.86 3.11
N LEU A 259 -15.19 5.56 2.87
CA LEU A 259 -13.94 4.83 2.74
C LEU A 259 -13.94 4.09 1.41
N ALA A 260 -12.84 4.10 0.67
CA ALA A 260 -12.67 3.30 -0.54
C ALA A 260 -11.36 2.52 -0.45
N PHE A 261 -11.45 1.19 -0.54
CA PHE A 261 -10.29 0.29 -0.42
C PHE A 261 -9.86 -0.22 -1.81
N ASP A 262 -8.57 -0.50 -1.94
CA ASP A 262 -8.09 -1.23 -3.11
C ASP A 262 -8.28 -2.75 -2.98
N GLY A 263 -7.94 -3.51 -4.02
CA GLY A 263 -8.32 -4.91 -4.12
C GLY A 263 -7.84 -5.80 -2.98
N ASP A 264 -6.63 -5.61 -2.48
CA ASP A 264 -6.07 -6.36 -1.35
C ASP A 264 -6.10 -5.61 -0.01
N ALA A 265 -6.76 -4.45 0.00
CA ALA A 265 -7.11 -3.63 1.17
C ALA A 265 -5.92 -3.12 2.01
N ASP A 266 -4.73 -3.02 1.42
CA ASP A 266 -3.59 -2.39 2.09
C ASP A 266 -3.63 -0.85 2.00
N ARG A 267 -4.52 -0.29 1.15
CA ARG A 267 -4.77 1.15 1.03
C ARG A 267 -6.22 1.49 1.30
N CYS A 268 -6.42 2.69 1.89
CA CYS A 268 -7.74 3.29 2.09
C CYS A 268 -7.72 4.76 1.70
N PHE A 269 -8.66 5.13 0.84
CA PHE A 269 -8.96 6.50 0.47
C PHE A 269 -10.21 6.97 1.21
N VAL A 270 -10.23 8.24 1.59
CA VAL A 270 -11.27 8.78 2.45
C VAL A 270 -12.04 9.87 1.74
N ILE A 271 -13.36 9.83 1.88
CA ILE A 271 -14.30 10.80 1.34
C ILE A 271 -14.93 11.55 2.51
N ASP A 272 -14.99 12.88 2.47
CA ASP A 272 -15.62 13.68 3.50
C ASP A 272 -17.16 13.69 3.35
N GLU A 273 -17.86 14.22 4.33
CA GLU A 273 -19.33 14.28 4.38
C GLU A 273 -19.97 15.08 3.23
N THR A 274 -19.18 15.86 2.51
CA THR A 274 -19.64 16.60 1.32
C THR A 274 -19.49 15.80 0.02
N GLY A 275 -18.95 14.58 0.09
CA GLY A 275 -18.65 13.73 -1.06
C GLY A 275 -17.30 14.05 -1.72
N ARG A 276 -16.46 14.90 -1.14
CA ARG A 276 -15.14 15.22 -1.68
C ARG A 276 -14.12 14.15 -1.27
N ALA A 277 -13.38 13.62 -2.24
CA ALA A 277 -12.22 12.79 -1.97
C ALA A 277 -11.12 13.64 -1.28
N THR A 278 -10.63 13.16 -0.14
CA THR A 278 -9.60 13.85 0.64
C THR A 278 -8.19 13.48 0.15
N SER A 279 -7.24 14.39 0.36
CA SER A 279 -5.84 14.13 0.05
C SER A 279 -5.27 13.03 0.96
N ALA A 280 -4.58 12.05 0.38
CA ALA A 280 -3.84 11.05 1.15
C ALA A 280 -2.79 11.70 2.08
N SER A 281 -2.26 12.86 1.69
CA SER A 281 -1.35 13.64 2.54
C SER A 281 -2.06 14.21 3.77
N ALA A 282 -3.28 14.73 3.64
CA ALA A 282 -4.07 15.21 4.77
C ALA A 282 -4.40 14.09 5.76
N ILE A 283 -4.78 12.91 5.24
CA ILE A 283 -4.98 11.71 6.06
C ILE A 283 -3.68 11.29 6.75
N GLY A 284 -2.56 11.26 6.01
CA GLY A 284 -1.24 10.98 6.56
C GLY A 284 -0.84 11.95 7.68
N ALA A 285 -1.11 13.25 7.52
CA ALA A 285 -0.87 14.26 8.54
C ALA A 285 -1.75 14.05 9.79
N LEU A 286 -3.05 13.71 9.59
CA LEU A 286 -3.98 13.39 10.68
C LEU A 286 -3.51 12.18 11.49
N VAL A 287 -3.17 11.09 10.80
CA VAL A 287 -2.71 9.85 11.45
C VAL A 287 -1.35 10.07 12.11
N ALA A 288 -0.42 10.78 11.46
CA ALA A 288 0.88 11.13 12.05
C ALA A 288 0.72 11.87 13.38
N ARG A 289 -0.19 12.83 13.47
CA ARG A 289 -0.49 13.56 14.72
C ARG A 289 -0.97 12.62 15.82
N ARG A 290 -1.81 11.64 15.51
CA ARG A 290 -2.30 10.65 16.48
C ARG A 290 -1.18 9.68 16.93
N GLU A 291 -0.39 9.19 16.00
CA GLU A 291 0.72 8.27 16.31
C GLU A 291 1.84 8.96 17.11
N ILE A 292 2.15 10.22 16.81
CA ILE A 292 3.07 11.03 17.62
C ILE A 292 2.52 11.21 19.04
N ALA A 293 1.23 11.56 19.19
CA ALA A 293 0.63 11.73 20.51
C ALA A 293 0.66 10.42 21.31
N ARG A 294 0.37 9.28 20.69
CA ARG A 294 0.44 7.95 21.30
C ARG A 294 1.86 7.60 21.74
N ALA A 295 2.85 7.81 20.89
CA ALA A 295 4.25 7.53 21.21
C ALA A 295 4.78 8.43 22.33
N ARG A 296 4.41 9.71 22.33
CA ARG A 296 4.78 10.63 23.43
C ARG A 296 4.12 10.26 24.75
N ALA A 297 2.87 9.80 24.73
CA ALA A 297 2.20 9.29 25.93
C ALA A 297 2.88 8.02 26.46
N ALA A 298 3.56 7.26 25.61
CA ALA A 298 4.40 6.11 25.98
C ALA A 298 5.84 6.50 26.40
N GLY A 299 6.17 7.81 26.45
CA GLY A 299 7.46 8.32 26.92
C GLY A 299 8.51 8.57 25.84
N GLU A 300 8.13 8.60 24.55
CA GLU A 300 9.03 8.95 23.47
C GLU A 300 9.04 10.47 23.24
N ASP A 301 10.16 11.16 23.50
CA ASP A 301 10.24 12.62 23.49
C ASP A 301 10.01 13.22 22.08
N THR A 302 10.64 12.64 21.06
CA THR A 302 10.60 13.15 19.68
C THR A 302 10.37 12.01 18.69
N PRO A 303 9.14 11.50 18.57
CA PRO A 303 8.82 10.42 17.66
C PRO A 303 9.18 10.76 16.20
N VAL A 304 9.75 9.80 15.49
CA VAL A 304 10.11 9.96 14.08
C VAL A 304 8.95 9.52 13.21
N VAL A 305 8.62 10.34 12.20
CA VAL A 305 7.64 10.00 11.18
C VAL A 305 8.27 10.15 9.80
N LEU A 306 8.12 9.12 8.95
CA LEU A 306 8.59 9.19 7.57
C LEU A 306 7.47 9.70 6.65
N HIS A 307 7.85 10.38 5.58
CA HIS A 307 6.94 10.74 4.51
C HIS A 307 7.68 10.73 3.17
N ASN A 308 7.04 10.29 2.10
CA ASN A 308 7.72 10.34 0.81
C ASN A 308 7.81 11.77 0.27
N LEU A 309 8.70 11.95 -0.69
CA LEU A 309 9.09 13.28 -1.19
C LEU A 309 7.99 14.03 -1.95
N ILE A 310 6.92 13.31 -2.35
CA ILE A 310 5.76 13.87 -3.07
C ILE A 310 4.51 14.04 -2.19
N THR A 311 4.63 13.85 -0.88
CA THR A 311 3.56 14.26 0.05
C THR A 311 3.50 15.79 0.16
N SER A 312 2.33 16.30 0.52
CA SER A 312 2.14 17.73 0.81
C SER A 312 3.12 18.24 1.88
N ARG A 313 3.52 19.51 1.78
CA ARG A 313 4.26 20.24 2.83
C ARG A 313 3.54 20.26 4.17
N ALA A 314 2.21 20.18 4.16
CA ALA A 314 1.40 20.09 5.37
C ALA A 314 1.80 18.89 6.24
N VAL A 315 2.29 17.77 5.64
CA VAL A 315 2.72 16.58 6.39
C VAL A 315 3.92 16.89 7.30
N PRO A 316 5.10 17.29 6.82
CA PRO A 316 6.23 17.60 7.69
C PRO A 316 5.97 18.81 8.61
N GLU A 317 5.12 19.75 8.23
CA GLU A 317 4.70 20.87 9.07
C GLU A 317 3.87 20.38 10.27
N THR A 318 2.88 19.53 10.02
CA THR A 318 2.04 18.90 11.06
C THR A 318 2.88 18.02 12.00
N ILE A 319 3.81 17.24 11.47
CA ILE A 319 4.70 16.39 12.28
C ILE A 319 5.50 17.25 13.27
N ARG A 320 6.11 18.37 12.80
CA ARG A 320 6.86 19.29 13.68
C ARG A 320 5.96 19.96 14.71
N ALA A 321 4.79 20.44 14.30
CA ALA A 321 3.82 21.05 15.20
C ALA A 321 3.34 20.09 16.29
N ALA A 322 3.23 18.79 15.99
CA ALA A 322 2.90 17.75 16.96
C ALA A 322 4.07 17.34 17.88
N GLY A 323 5.27 17.88 17.66
CA GLY A 323 6.48 17.55 18.43
C GLY A 323 7.22 16.31 17.93
N GLY A 324 6.94 15.87 16.70
CA GLY A 324 7.67 14.80 16.03
C GLY A 324 8.80 15.31 15.13
N ARG A 325 9.61 14.39 14.64
CA ARG A 325 10.68 14.66 13.67
C ARG A 325 10.34 14.05 12.31
N PRO A 326 10.09 14.86 11.27
CA PRO A 326 9.86 14.35 9.92
C PRO A 326 11.16 13.89 9.28
N VAL A 327 11.10 12.80 8.52
CA VAL A 327 12.18 12.31 7.66
C VAL A 327 11.60 12.05 6.27
N ARG A 328 12.16 12.72 5.26
CA ARG A 328 11.76 12.58 3.86
C ARG A 328 12.40 11.35 3.23
N THR A 329 11.64 10.58 2.46
CA THR A 329 12.09 9.35 1.81
C THR A 329 11.87 9.39 0.30
N PRO A 330 12.59 8.56 -0.49
CA PRO A 330 12.17 8.21 -1.84
C PRO A 330 10.77 7.56 -1.85
N VAL A 331 10.17 7.47 -3.04
CA VAL A 331 8.92 6.73 -3.25
C VAL A 331 9.19 5.22 -3.31
N GLY A 332 8.36 4.42 -2.65
CA GLY A 332 8.38 2.96 -2.77
C GLY A 332 8.29 2.22 -1.44
N HIS A 333 7.27 1.37 -1.34
CA HIS A 333 6.87 0.73 -0.08
C HIS A 333 7.95 -0.13 0.60
N SER A 334 8.77 -0.87 -0.15
CA SER A 334 9.80 -1.74 0.47
C SER A 334 10.95 -0.93 1.08
N GLY A 335 11.32 0.20 0.46
CA GLY A 335 12.34 1.11 0.99
C GLY A 335 11.87 1.81 2.26
N ILE A 336 10.60 2.18 2.33
CA ILE A 336 10.01 2.84 3.50
C ILE A 336 10.02 1.92 4.72
N LYS A 337 9.66 0.63 4.58
CA LYS A 337 9.71 -0.34 5.69
C LYS A 337 11.11 -0.49 6.28
N GLN A 338 12.14 -0.52 5.43
CA GLN A 338 13.53 -0.55 5.87
C GLN A 338 13.90 0.73 6.62
N LEU A 339 13.59 1.91 6.06
CA LEU A 339 13.88 3.20 6.69
C LEU A 339 13.09 3.37 8.01
N MET A 340 11.88 2.83 8.11
CA MET A 340 11.15 2.81 9.38
C MET A 340 11.91 2.06 10.48
N ALA A 341 12.47 0.91 10.15
CA ALA A 341 13.29 0.15 11.10
C ALA A 341 14.58 0.90 11.47
N GLU A 342 15.29 1.46 10.49
CA GLU A 342 16.53 2.22 10.69
C GLU A 342 16.34 3.46 11.56
N HIS A 343 15.26 4.21 11.31
CA HIS A 343 14.92 5.42 12.07
C HIS A 343 14.07 5.17 13.31
N ARG A 344 13.63 3.92 13.55
CA ARG A 344 12.67 3.54 14.59
C ARG A 344 11.39 4.40 14.51
N ALA A 345 10.96 4.71 13.28
CA ALA A 345 9.83 5.58 13.03
C ALA A 345 8.53 4.99 13.56
N VAL A 346 7.68 5.83 14.16
CA VAL A 346 6.39 5.41 14.71
C VAL A 346 5.36 5.21 13.61
N PHE A 347 5.48 5.99 12.53
CA PHE A 347 4.55 6.01 11.41
C PHE A 347 5.28 6.42 10.13
N ALA A 348 4.73 6.00 8.99
CA ALA A 348 5.11 6.54 7.69
C ALA A 348 3.89 6.68 6.79
N CYS A 349 3.92 7.64 5.85
CA CYS A 349 2.86 7.83 4.88
C CYS A 349 3.41 8.15 3.49
N GLU A 350 2.66 7.72 2.48
CA GLU A 350 2.90 8.03 1.08
C GLU A 350 1.72 8.77 0.45
N HIS A 351 1.99 9.51 -0.61
CA HIS A 351 0.96 10.15 -1.45
C HIS A 351 0.01 9.12 -2.08
N SER A 352 0.45 7.88 -2.25
CA SER A 352 -0.33 6.75 -2.78
C SER A 352 -1.32 6.12 -1.80
N ALA A 353 -1.50 6.70 -0.61
CA ALA A 353 -2.32 6.20 0.49
C ALA A 353 -1.83 4.89 1.13
N HIS A 354 -0.53 4.59 1.05
CA HIS A 354 0.07 3.61 1.94
C HIS A 354 0.43 4.28 3.27
N PHE A 355 -0.03 3.67 4.36
CA PHE A 355 0.17 4.14 5.73
C PHE A 355 0.76 3.01 6.57
N TYR A 356 1.98 3.23 7.10
CA TYR A 356 2.79 2.22 7.78
C TYR A 356 2.85 2.51 9.28
N PHE A 357 2.72 1.48 10.10
CA PHE A 357 2.64 1.62 11.55
C PHE A 357 3.70 0.76 12.23
N ARG A 358 4.56 1.36 13.07
CA ARG A 358 5.59 0.63 13.82
C ARG A 358 5.02 -0.52 14.64
N ASP A 359 3.92 -0.25 15.35
CA ASP A 359 3.30 -1.22 16.23
C ASP A 359 2.40 -2.22 15.49
N PHE A 360 2.40 -2.13 14.15
CA PHE A 360 1.89 -3.13 13.21
C PHE A 360 3.03 -3.77 12.40
N SER A 361 4.17 -4.03 13.07
CA SER A 361 5.39 -4.59 12.48
C SER A 361 6.00 -3.73 11.35
N GLY A 362 5.79 -2.41 11.39
CA GLY A 362 6.24 -1.50 10.33
C GLY A 362 5.52 -1.71 8.99
N ALA A 363 4.44 -2.47 8.99
CA ALA A 363 3.66 -2.77 7.79
C ALA A 363 2.59 -1.71 7.52
N ASP A 364 2.18 -1.64 6.26
CA ASP A 364 1.07 -0.82 5.81
C ASP A 364 -0.28 -1.50 6.08
N SER A 365 -1.31 -0.69 6.40
CA SER A 365 -2.68 -1.14 6.60
C SER A 365 -3.67 -0.03 6.29
N GLY A 366 -4.51 -0.25 5.27
CA GLY A 366 -5.63 0.63 4.93
C GLY A 366 -6.68 0.63 6.01
N MET A 367 -6.97 -0.53 6.61
CA MET A 367 -7.97 -0.66 7.68
C MET A 367 -7.54 0.07 8.96
N LEU A 368 -6.27 -0.01 9.34
CA LEU A 368 -5.76 0.71 10.51
C LEU A 368 -5.81 2.22 10.31
N ALA A 369 -5.45 2.70 9.10
CA ALA A 369 -5.58 4.11 8.74
C ALA A 369 -7.05 4.58 8.79
N ALA A 370 -7.98 3.82 8.19
CA ALA A 370 -9.41 4.11 8.25
C ALA A 370 -9.93 4.23 9.68
N CYS A 371 -9.56 3.30 10.56
CA CYS A 371 -9.95 3.32 11.97
C CYS A 371 -9.36 4.52 12.73
N HIS A 372 -8.14 4.97 12.41
CA HIS A 372 -7.58 6.20 12.97
C HIS A 372 -8.36 7.45 12.55
N VAL A 373 -8.81 7.53 11.29
CA VAL A 373 -9.66 8.64 10.80
C VAL A 373 -11.00 8.64 11.51
N ILE A 374 -11.67 7.48 11.60
CA ILE A 374 -12.95 7.31 12.30
C ILE A 374 -12.81 7.78 13.77
N ALA A 375 -11.80 7.31 14.47
CA ALA A 375 -11.58 7.68 15.87
C ALA A 375 -11.31 9.19 16.02
N ALA A 376 -10.47 9.77 15.15
CA ALA A 376 -10.21 11.22 15.17
C ALA A 376 -11.48 12.04 14.95
N LEU A 377 -12.31 11.66 14.00
CA LEU A 377 -13.57 12.35 13.74
C LEU A 377 -14.54 12.26 14.92
N ALA A 378 -14.67 11.07 15.53
CA ALA A 378 -15.54 10.88 16.69
C ALA A 378 -15.10 11.68 17.93
N GLU A 379 -13.80 11.99 18.06
CA GLU A 379 -13.25 12.79 19.16
C GLU A 379 -13.57 14.30 19.04
N THR A 380 -13.69 14.82 17.82
CA THR A 380 -13.84 16.27 17.58
C THR A 380 -15.26 16.78 17.66
N GLY A 381 -16.26 15.92 17.43
CA GLY A 381 -17.68 16.33 17.38
C GLY A 381 -18.06 17.20 16.17
N GLY A 382 -17.12 17.46 15.25
CA GLY A 382 -17.30 18.21 14.01
C GLY A 382 -17.48 17.30 12.78
N THR A 383 -17.28 17.89 11.60
CA THR A 383 -17.25 17.19 10.32
C THR A 383 -15.83 16.82 9.91
N LEU A 384 -15.67 15.87 8.97
CA LEU A 384 -14.36 15.48 8.49
C LEU A 384 -13.71 16.60 7.67
N SER A 385 -14.46 17.31 6.84
CA SER A 385 -13.96 18.46 6.08
C SER A 385 -13.38 19.54 7.00
N ALA A 386 -14.06 19.84 8.13
CA ALA A 386 -13.57 20.79 9.11
C ALA A 386 -12.31 20.29 9.84
N LEU A 387 -12.25 18.99 10.16
CA LEU A 387 -11.09 18.37 10.80
C LEU A 387 -9.84 18.42 9.92
N LEU A 388 -10.00 18.31 8.59
CA LEU A 388 -8.91 18.28 7.62
C LEU A 388 -8.54 19.67 7.07
N ALA A 389 -9.31 20.72 7.33
CA ALA A 389 -9.12 22.04 6.72
C ALA A 389 -7.69 22.61 6.93
N ASP A 390 -7.14 22.47 8.13
CA ASP A 390 -5.78 22.92 8.45
C ASP A 390 -4.68 21.93 8.01
N LEU A 391 -5.06 20.73 7.57
CA LEU A 391 -4.14 19.67 7.13
C LEU A 391 -4.01 19.57 5.60
N ASP A 392 -4.82 20.33 4.85
CA ASP A 392 -4.84 20.37 3.39
C ASP A 392 -4.86 21.82 2.84
N PRO A 393 -3.94 22.69 3.30
CA PRO A 393 -4.00 24.14 2.98
C PRO A 393 -3.40 24.47 1.62
N TYR A 394 -2.78 23.51 0.92
CA TYR A 394 -2.05 23.73 -0.31
C TYR A 394 -2.77 23.15 -1.52
N ALA A 395 -2.47 23.69 -2.70
CA ALA A 395 -2.96 23.20 -3.97
C ALA A 395 -1.89 22.31 -4.64
N GLY A 396 -2.17 21.03 -4.79
CA GLY A 396 -1.31 20.06 -5.48
C GLY A 396 -1.72 19.82 -6.94
N SER A 397 -0.76 19.48 -7.80
CA SER A 397 -1.03 19.08 -9.20
C SER A 397 -1.60 17.66 -9.32
N GLY A 398 -1.51 16.85 -8.26
CA GLY A 398 -1.56 15.40 -8.41
C GLY A 398 -0.34 14.86 -9.18
N GLU A 399 -0.31 13.55 -9.43
CA GLU A 399 0.74 12.94 -10.25
C GLU A 399 0.39 13.03 -11.72
N ILE A 400 1.24 13.66 -12.53
CA ILE A 400 1.06 13.79 -13.99
C ILE A 400 2.13 12.99 -14.71
N ASN A 401 1.71 11.98 -15.44
CA ASN A 401 2.58 11.13 -16.24
C ASN A 401 2.79 11.74 -17.63
N SER A 402 4.03 11.67 -18.13
CA SER A 402 4.39 12.10 -19.48
C SER A 402 5.30 11.06 -20.11
N THR A 403 4.84 10.46 -21.21
CA THR A 403 5.70 9.63 -22.07
C THR A 403 6.69 10.57 -22.76
N VAL A 404 7.97 10.25 -22.69
CA VAL A 404 9.06 11.03 -23.28
C VAL A 404 10.07 10.10 -23.95
N ALA A 405 10.70 10.59 -25.03
CA ALA A 405 11.66 9.79 -25.78
C ALA A 405 12.90 9.42 -24.93
N ASP A 406 13.36 10.36 -24.11
CA ASP A 406 14.52 10.20 -23.21
C ASP A 406 14.20 10.77 -21.81
N PRO A 407 13.83 9.93 -20.84
CA PRO A 407 13.59 10.35 -19.46
C PRO A 407 14.81 11.02 -18.80
N ALA A 408 16.03 10.60 -19.11
CA ALA A 408 17.23 11.17 -18.51
C ALA A 408 17.47 12.60 -19.03
N ALA A 409 17.28 12.83 -20.32
CA ALA A 409 17.36 14.16 -20.92
C ALA A 409 16.25 15.09 -20.37
N ALA A 410 15.03 14.59 -20.19
CA ALA A 410 13.93 15.36 -19.59
C ALA A 410 14.26 15.79 -18.14
N LEU A 411 14.81 14.88 -17.32
CA LEU A 411 15.26 15.22 -15.97
C LEU A 411 16.40 16.26 -15.99
N ALA A 412 17.38 16.12 -16.91
CA ALA A 412 18.48 17.06 -17.04
C ALA A 412 17.96 18.46 -17.36
N ARG A 413 17.04 18.62 -18.32
CA ARG A 413 16.40 19.90 -18.64
C ARG A 413 15.74 20.55 -17.43
N PHE A 414 14.96 19.78 -16.68
CA PHE A 414 14.31 20.28 -15.46
C PHE A 414 15.34 20.68 -14.38
N ARG A 415 16.37 19.88 -14.18
CA ARG A 415 17.47 20.19 -13.24
C ARG A 415 18.16 21.49 -13.56
N ASP A 416 18.53 21.68 -14.83
CA ASP A 416 19.25 22.87 -15.28
C ASP A 416 18.37 24.12 -15.16
N ALA A 417 17.13 24.07 -15.57
CA ALA A 417 16.15 25.15 -15.42
C ALA A 417 15.89 25.49 -13.94
N ALA A 418 15.75 24.49 -13.08
CA ALA A 418 15.57 24.66 -11.63
C ALA A 418 16.80 25.36 -10.99
N ARG A 419 18.01 24.93 -11.34
CA ARG A 419 19.27 25.56 -10.88
C ARG A 419 19.46 26.97 -11.41
N ALA A 420 18.97 27.25 -12.62
CA ALA A 420 18.98 28.60 -13.21
C ALA A 420 17.92 29.54 -12.59
N GLY A 421 17.03 29.04 -11.73
CA GLY A 421 15.98 29.85 -11.11
C GLY A 421 14.77 30.12 -12.02
N THR A 422 14.59 29.35 -13.11
CA THR A 422 13.49 29.52 -14.08
C THR A 422 12.12 29.48 -13.42
N PHE A 423 11.94 28.62 -12.41
CA PHE A 423 10.66 28.43 -11.71
C PHE A 423 10.59 29.16 -10.35
N GLY A 424 11.60 29.97 -10.04
CA GLY A 424 11.77 30.67 -8.76
C GLY A 424 13.00 30.20 -7.98
N ALA A 425 13.36 30.98 -6.96
CA ALA A 425 14.49 30.65 -6.11
C ALA A 425 14.17 29.45 -5.21
N GLY A 426 15.12 28.53 -5.08
CA GLY A 426 14.95 27.35 -4.24
C GLY A 426 16.20 26.48 -4.15
N THR A 427 16.08 25.39 -3.43
CA THR A 427 17.11 24.34 -3.34
C THR A 427 16.72 23.17 -4.25
N VAL A 428 17.73 22.62 -4.95
CA VAL A 428 17.56 21.46 -5.81
C VAL A 428 18.22 20.26 -5.13
N ASP A 429 17.48 19.17 -4.98
CA ASP A 429 18.00 17.88 -4.52
C ASP A 429 17.58 16.74 -5.47
N GLU A 430 18.28 15.60 -5.34
CA GLU A 430 18.14 14.44 -6.22
C GLU A 430 17.91 13.16 -5.40
N LEU A 431 17.09 13.24 -4.35
CA LEU A 431 16.74 12.08 -3.50
C LEU A 431 16.01 10.98 -4.30
N ASP A 432 15.05 11.39 -5.17
CA ASP A 432 14.34 10.52 -6.12
C ASP A 432 13.88 11.39 -7.30
N GLY A 433 14.58 11.27 -8.43
CA GLY A 433 14.48 12.23 -9.52
C GLY A 433 15.08 13.58 -9.12
N VAL A 434 14.49 14.67 -9.57
CA VAL A 434 14.93 16.06 -9.28
C VAL A 434 13.80 16.79 -8.56
N THR A 435 14.08 17.31 -7.38
CA THR A 435 13.15 18.15 -6.61
C THR A 435 13.67 19.56 -6.49
N LEU A 436 12.87 20.54 -6.88
CA LEU A 436 13.05 21.95 -6.55
C LEU A 436 12.16 22.30 -5.36
N THR A 437 12.74 22.81 -4.28
CA THR A 437 11.99 23.28 -3.11
C THR A 437 12.21 24.77 -2.93
N GLY A 438 11.18 25.57 -3.17
CA GLY A 438 11.15 27.01 -2.92
C GLY A 438 10.64 27.37 -1.52
N ALA A 439 10.47 28.67 -1.25
CA ALA A 439 9.98 29.15 0.04
C ALA A 439 8.55 28.68 0.34
N ASP A 440 7.68 28.67 -0.69
CA ASP A 440 6.26 28.40 -0.60
C ASP A 440 5.74 27.38 -1.65
N PHE A 441 6.64 26.68 -2.36
CA PHE A 441 6.29 25.66 -3.34
C PHE A 441 7.33 24.54 -3.38
N TRP A 442 6.96 23.44 -4.00
CA TRP A 442 7.90 22.42 -4.47
C TRP A 442 7.44 21.84 -5.80
N ALA A 443 8.38 21.33 -6.57
CA ALA A 443 8.15 20.59 -7.81
C ALA A 443 9.13 19.42 -7.93
N ASN A 444 8.63 18.25 -8.28
CA ASN A 444 9.45 17.06 -8.49
C ASN A 444 9.18 16.46 -9.88
N VAL A 445 10.25 16.10 -10.57
CA VAL A 445 10.24 15.29 -11.79
C VAL A 445 11.08 14.05 -11.55
N ARG A 446 10.50 12.87 -11.71
CA ARG A 446 11.17 11.58 -11.51
C ARG A 446 10.88 10.60 -12.63
N PRO A 447 11.80 9.69 -12.96
CA PRO A 447 11.55 8.66 -13.96
C PRO A 447 10.58 7.61 -13.39
N SER A 448 9.85 6.94 -14.27
CA SER A 448 9.18 5.68 -13.92
C SER A 448 10.23 4.56 -13.89
N ASN A 449 10.11 3.66 -12.92
CA ASN A 449 10.97 2.48 -12.81
C ASN A 449 10.58 1.35 -13.78
N THR A 450 9.42 1.47 -14.44
CA THR A 450 8.82 0.37 -15.23
C THR A 450 8.47 0.75 -16.66
N GLU A 451 8.37 2.04 -16.97
CA GLU A 451 7.89 2.54 -18.26
C GLU A 451 8.74 3.73 -18.75
N PRO A 452 8.84 3.98 -20.06
CA PRO A 452 9.58 5.12 -20.61
C PRO A 452 8.78 6.43 -20.45
N LEU A 453 8.54 6.82 -19.21
CA LEU A 453 7.83 8.04 -18.84
C LEU A 453 8.47 8.71 -17.63
N VAL A 454 8.19 9.98 -17.48
CA VAL A 454 8.48 10.77 -16.30
C VAL A 454 7.20 11.14 -15.57
N ARG A 455 7.29 11.26 -14.25
CA ARG A 455 6.22 11.63 -13.35
C ARG A 455 6.50 12.99 -12.77
N PHE A 456 5.52 13.86 -12.86
CA PHE A 456 5.59 15.21 -12.31
C PHE A 456 4.59 15.38 -11.17
N ASN A 457 5.04 16.02 -10.10
CA ASN A 457 4.20 16.47 -9.00
C ASN A 457 4.67 17.87 -8.58
N CYS A 458 3.75 18.76 -8.25
CA CYS A 458 4.07 20.03 -7.58
C CYS A 458 2.98 20.45 -6.60
N GLU A 459 3.32 21.39 -5.74
CA GLU A 459 2.42 21.99 -4.78
C GLU A 459 2.77 23.46 -4.58
N THR A 460 1.75 24.30 -4.49
CA THR A 460 1.87 25.73 -4.21
C THR A 460 0.74 26.20 -3.27
N PRO A 461 0.73 27.46 -2.79
CA PRO A 461 -0.34 27.95 -1.92
C PRO A 461 -1.72 28.00 -2.56
N ASP A 462 -1.82 28.12 -3.89
CA ASP A 462 -3.08 28.28 -4.60
C ASP A 462 -3.13 27.56 -5.96
N ALA A 463 -4.34 27.23 -6.42
CA ALA A 463 -4.57 26.46 -7.62
C ALA A 463 -4.09 27.18 -8.92
N ALA A 464 -4.15 28.50 -8.98
CA ALA A 464 -3.75 29.23 -10.17
C ALA A 464 -2.23 29.14 -10.37
N ARG A 465 -1.47 29.30 -9.28
CA ARG A 465 -0.01 29.14 -9.32
C ARG A 465 0.41 27.70 -9.59
N THR A 466 -0.32 26.70 -9.01
CA THR A 466 -0.08 25.28 -9.31
C THR A 466 -0.28 24.99 -10.80
N ALA A 467 -1.36 25.50 -11.40
CA ALA A 467 -1.63 25.32 -12.82
C ALA A 467 -0.55 25.96 -13.70
N ALA A 468 -0.10 27.18 -13.38
CA ALA A 468 0.97 27.87 -14.09
C ALA A 468 2.30 27.08 -14.02
N LEU A 469 2.75 26.71 -12.80
CA LEU A 469 3.97 25.94 -12.61
C LEU A 469 3.90 24.58 -13.33
N THR A 470 2.75 23.93 -13.29
CA THR A 470 2.50 22.67 -14.01
C THR A 470 2.69 22.85 -15.51
N ALA A 471 2.07 23.89 -16.11
CA ALA A 471 2.18 24.16 -17.54
C ALA A 471 3.64 24.42 -17.95
N ASP A 472 4.37 25.23 -17.19
CA ASP A 472 5.74 25.59 -17.48
C ASP A 472 6.69 24.37 -17.42
N VAL A 473 6.57 23.55 -16.36
CA VAL A 473 7.40 22.36 -16.20
C VAL A 473 7.06 21.30 -17.26
N LEU A 474 5.79 21.04 -17.53
CA LEU A 474 5.40 20.07 -18.55
C LEU A 474 5.83 20.51 -19.97
N ALA A 475 5.78 21.80 -20.28
CA ALA A 475 6.29 22.33 -21.55
C ALA A 475 7.78 22.06 -21.74
N LEU A 476 8.57 22.19 -20.66
CA LEU A 476 10.00 21.91 -20.66
C LEU A 476 10.32 20.41 -20.74
N VAL A 477 9.62 19.61 -19.94
CA VAL A 477 9.84 18.15 -19.87
C VAL A 477 9.51 17.46 -21.19
N ARG A 478 8.47 17.96 -21.90
CA ARG A 478 7.97 17.45 -23.20
C ARG A 478 8.58 18.13 -24.43
N ALA A 479 9.66 18.90 -24.27
CA ALA A 479 10.19 19.74 -25.34
C ALA A 479 10.64 18.97 -26.60
N ASP A 480 11.16 17.74 -26.44
CA ASP A 480 11.66 16.92 -27.54
C ASP A 480 10.57 16.06 -28.21
N ASP A 481 9.37 16.00 -27.66
CA ASP A 481 8.24 15.23 -28.20
C ASP A 481 7.34 16.08 -29.14
N ARG A 482 7.75 17.32 -29.48
CA ARG A 482 7.04 18.12 -30.49
C ARG A 482 7.48 17.70 -31.90
N PRO A 483 6.51 17.37 -32.79
CA PRO A 483 6.80 16.95 -34.13
C PRO A 483 7.52 18.02 -34.95
#